data_c03a4ac6f55b603cb31d402bddc01806
#
_entry.id   c03a4ac6f55b603cb31d402bddc01806
#
_cell.length_a   1.000
_cell.length_b   1.000
_cell.length_c   1.000
_cell.angle_alpha   90.00
_cell.angle_beta   90.00
_cell.angle_gamma   90.00
#
_symmetry.space_group_name_H-M   'P 1'
#
loop_
_entity.id
_entity.type
_entity.pdbx_description
1 polymer ?
#
loop_
_entity_poly.entity_id
_entity_poly.type
_entity_poly.pdbx_seq_one_letter_code
_entity_poly.pdbx_strand_id
1 'polypeptide(L)'
;MDIRYFGTTPRYSEAVGANGLIFLSGMVPENGETAAEQTADVLAQIDRWLAECGSDKAHVLDAVIYLRDMGDYAEMNGVWDAWVAASRTPARACVEARLARPEWRVEIKITAVKRDAATA
;
A
#
# COMPACT_ATOMS: atom_id res chain seq x y z
N MET A 1 -21.88 -13.82 -1.83
CA MET A 1 -20.50 -13.31 -1.96
C MET A 1 -19.76 -13.60 -0.68
N ASP A 2 -18.58 -14.17 -0.80
CA ASP A 2 -17.73 -14.48 0.35
C ASP A 2 -16.80 -13.29 0.61
N ILE A 3 -16.86 -12.74 1.81
CA ILE A 3 -16.01 -11.62 2.22
C ILE A 3 -15.03 -12.12 3.28
N ARG A 4 -13.75 -11.91 3.03
CA ARG A 4 -12.69 -12.34 3.94
C ARG A 4 -12.02 -11.13 4.57
N TYR A 5 -11.80 -11.22 5.88
CA TYR A 5 -11.21 -10.15 6.67
C TYR A 5 -9.87 -10.61 7.23
N PHE A 6 -8.88 -9.74 7.17
CA PHE A 6 -7.51 -10.02 7.61
C PHE A 6 -7.06 -8.95 8.60
N GLY A 7 -6.46 -9.37 9.70
CA GLY A 7 -5.93 -8.44 10.70
C GLY A 7 -7.00 -7.52 11.26
N THR A 8 -8.15 -8.10 11.64
CA THR A 8 -9.28 -7.30 12.11
C THR A 8 -9.05 -6.77 13.52
N THR A 9 -9.32 -5.47 13.68
CA THR A 9 -9.31 -4.79 14.97
C THR A 9 -10.72 -4.25 15.24
N PRO A 10 -11.00 -3.70 16.43
CA PRO A 10 -12.33 -3.10 16.68
C PRO A 10 -12.67 -1.93 15.76
N ARG A 11 -11.69 -1.31 15.11
CA ARG A 11 -11.88 -0.11 14.31
C ARG A 11 -11.76 -0.34 12.81
N TYR A 12 -10.93 -1.30 12.39
CA TYR A 12 -10.68 -1.55 10.96
C TYR A 12 -10.08 -2.94 10.77
N SER A 13 -10.02 -3.40 9.53
CA SER A 13 -9.25 -4.58 9.14
C SER A 13 -8.06 -4.13 8.31
N GLU A 14 -6.92 -4.80 8.46
CA GLU A 14 -5.74 -4.50 7.65
C GLU A 14 -5.99 -4.76 6.16
N ALA A 15 -6.80 -5.78 5.86
CA ALA A 15 -7.19 -6.08 4.49
C ALA A 15 -8.57 -6.71 4.45
N VAL A 16 -9.28 -6.51 3.34
CA VAL A 16 -10.57 -7.15 3.08
C VAL A 16 -10.56 -7.65 1.64
N GLY A 17 -10.98 -8.91 1.45
CA GLY A 17 -11.08 -9.52 0.13
C GLY A 17 -12.51 -9.88 -0.21
N ALA A 18 -12.93 -9.62 -1.45
CA ALA A 18 -14.24 -9.98 -1.97
C ALA A 18 -14.19 -10.03 -3.48
N ASN A 19 -14.77 -11.07 -4.08
CA ASN A 19 -14.83 -11.23 -5.54
C ASN A 19 -13.46 -11.13 -6.22
N GLY A 20 -12.43 -11.64 -5.59
CA GLY A 20 -11.07 -11.57 -6.14
C GLY A 20 -10.39 -10.21 -5.95
N LEU A 21 -11.10 -9.20 -5.47
CA LEU A 21 -10.52 -7.90 -5.16
C LEU A 21 -9.98 -7.89 -3.72
N ILE A 22 -8.92 -7.14 -3.52
CA ILE A 22 -8.27 -7.00 -2.22
C ILE A 22 -8.12 -5.52 -1.93
N PHE A 23 -8.63 -5.11 -0.77
CA PHE A 23 -8.56 -3.73 -0.31
C PHE A 23 -7.69 -3.71 0.94
N LEU A 24 -6.55 -3.02 0.87
CA LEU A 24 -5.73 -2.81 2.05
C LEU A 24 -6.15 -1.52 2.74
N SER A 25 -6.04 -1.49 4.05
CA SER A 25 -6.14 -0.23 4.80
C SER A 25 -4.98 0.68 4.41
N GLY A 26 -5.11 1.96 4.66
CA GLY A 26 -3.99 2.88 4.49
C GLY A 26 -2.84 2.47 5.39
N MET A 27 -1.68 2.17 4.81
CA MET A 27 -0.50 1.75 5.56
C MET A 27 0.32 2.96 5.93
N VAL A 28 0.66 3.05 7.23
CA VAL A 28 1.45 4.13 7.80
C VAL A 28 2.76 3.59 8.33
N PRO A 29 3.81 4.43 8.45
CA PRO A 29 5.12 3.92 8.86
C PRO A 29 5.12 3.41 10.29
N GLU A 30 5.74 2.25 10.49
CA GLU A 30 6.08 1.75 11.82
C GLU A 30 7.51 2.15 12.18
N ASN A 31 8.35 2.37 11.18
CA ASN A 31 9.77 2.70 11.34
C ASN A 31 10.21 3.72 10.32
N GLY A 32 11.31 4.42 10.59
CA GLY A 32 11.93 5.34 9.67
C GLY A 32 11.70 6.80 10.06
N GLU A 33 12.69 7.63 9.72
CA GLU A 33 12.64 9.06 9.98
C GLU A 33 12.53 9.88 8.70
N THR A 34 13.22 9.44 7.64
CA THR A 34 13.18 10.14 6.36
C THR A 34 12.00 9.66 5.52
N ALA A 35 11.61 10.45 4.52
CA ALA A 35 10.56 10.04 3.60
C ALA A 35 10.92 8.74 2.88
N ALA A 36 12.20 8.56 2.50
CA ALA A 36 12.65 7.33 1.85
C ALA A 36 12.51 6.13 2.79
N GLU A 37 12.97 6.27 4.04
CA GLU A 37 12.89 5.18 5.02
C GLU A 37 11.45 4.80 5.32
N GLN A 38 10.59 5.79 5.52
CA GLN A 38 9.18 5.54 5.81
C GLN A 38 8.46 4.92 4.61
N THR A 39 8.76 5.37 3.40
CA THR A 39 8.17 4.79 2.19
C THR A 39 8.57 3.31 2.05
N ALA A 40 9.85 2.99 2.27
CA ALA A 40 10.32 1.62 2.22
C ALA A 40 9.61 0.74 3.27
N ASP A 41 9.42 1.25 4.47
CA ASP A 41 8.73 0.55 5.54
C ASP A 41 7.27 0.28 5.17
N VAL A 42 6.58 1.29 4.66
CA VAL A 42 5.17 1.16 4.26
C VAL A 42 5.02 0.15 3.12
N LEU A 43 5.90 0.19 2.12
CA LEU A 43 5.85 -0.75 1.01
C LEU A 43 6.14 -2.19 1.45
N ALA A 44 7.03 -2.38 2.44
CA ALA A 44 7.28 -3.69 3.02
C ALA A 44 6.03 -4.24 3.75
N GLN A 45 5.30 -3.38 4.45
CA GLN A 45 4.02 -3.78 5.06
C GLN A 45 3.01 -4.19 4.00
N ILE A 46 2.93 -3.43 2.92
CA ILE A 46 2.03 -3.73 1.80
C ILE A 46 2.38 -5.10 1.20
N ASP A 47 3.65 -5.38 0.97
CA ASP A 47 4.08 -6.68 0.46
C ASP A 47 3.60 -7.83 1.36
N ARG A 48 3.75 -7.67 2.68
CA ARG A 48 3.32 -8.69 3.63
C ARG A 48 1.81 -8.94 3.59
N TRP A 49 1.01 -7.87 3.58
CA TRP A 49 -0.45 -8.01 3.57
C TRP A 49 -0.96 -8.53 2.23
N LEU A 50 -0.34 -8.14 1.11
CA LEU A 50 -0.69 -8.70 -0.19
C LEU A 50 -0.41 -10.22 -0.21
N ALA A 51 0.73 -10.66 0.32
CA ALA A 51 1.06 -12.08 0.38
C ALA A 51 0.05 -12.85 1.24
N GLU A 52 -0.36 -12.30 2.39
CA GLU A 52 -1.39 -12.89 3.24
C GLU A 52 -2.71 -13.08 2.49
N CYS A 53 -3.03 -12.18 1.60
CA CYS A 53 -4.28 -12.20 0.83
C CYS A 53 -4.18 -13.01 -0.48
N GLY A 54 -3.05 -13.61 -0.77
CA GLY A 54 -2.84 -14.36 -2.01
C GLY A 54 -2.59 -13.47 -3.22
N SER A 55 -1.94 -12.34 -3.02
CA SER A 55 -1.60 -11.41 -4.08
C SER A 55 -0.12 -11.01 -3.98
N ASP A 56 0.27 -10.04 -4.79
CA ASP A 56 1.61 -9.47 -4.78
C ASP A 56 1.60 -8.11 -5.50
N LYS A 57 2.73 -7.44 -5.52
CA LYS A 57 2.81 -6.10 -6.11
C LYS A 57 2.55 -6.07 -7.62
N ALA A 58 2.71 -7.18 -8.31
CA ALA A 58 2.40 -7.25 -9.75
C ALA A 58 0.89 -7.28 -10.01
N HIS A 59 0.08 -7.44 -8.99
CA HIS A 59 -1.38 -7.50 -9.08
C HIS A 59 -2.07 -6.27 -8.46
N VAL A 60 -1.31 -5.23 -8.15
CA VAL A 60 -1.86 -3.98 -7.66
C VAL A 60 -2.54 -3.23 -8.80
N LEU A 61 -3.78 -2.81 -8.57
CA LEU A 61 -4.57 -2.09 -9.57
C LEU A 61 -4.51 -0.58 -9.38
N ASP A 62 -4.49 -0.14 -8.13
CA ASP A 62 -4.63 1.27 -7.80
C ASP A 62 -3.89 1.58 -6.50
N ALA A 63 -3.26 2.74 -6.47
CA ALA A 63 -2.54 3.24 -5.31
C ALA A 63 -2.86 4.71 -5.11
N VAL A 64 -3.16 5.08 -3.86
CA VAL A 64 -3.22 6.49 -3.48
C VAL A 64 -2.14 6.73 -2.45
N ILE A 65 -1.27 7.68 -2.72
CA ILE A 65 -0.17 8.05 -1.84
C ILE A 65 -0.51 9.40 -1.21
N TYR A 66 -0.48 9.44 0.11
CA TYR A 66 -0.70 10.66 0.88
C TYR A 66 0.65 11.10 1.43
N LEU A 67 1.10 12.30 1.08
CA LEU A 67 2.32 12.89 1.61
C LEU A 67 1.97 14.04 2.53
N ARG A 68 2.59 14.08 3.70
CA ARG A 68 2.42 15.20 4.61
C ARG A 68 2.95 16.50 3.99
N ASP A 69 4.02 16.39 3.21
CA ASP A 69 4.65 17.51 2.53
C ASP A 69 4.99 17.09 1.10
N MET A 70 4.48 17.80 0.12
CA MET A 70 4.74 17.47 -1.28
C MET A 70 6.23 17.67 -1.65
N GLY A 71 6.99 18.35 -0.80
CA GLY A 71 8.45 18.42 -0.94
C GLY A 71 9.13 17.06 -0.87
N ASP A 72 8.46 16.04 -0.30
CA ASP A 72 8.98 14.68 -0.22
C ASP A 72 8.69 13.83 -1.48
N TYR A 73 8.05 14.42 -2.49
CA TYR A 73 7.56 13.69 -3.67
C TYR A 73 8.69 12.95 -4.40
N ALA A 74 9.79 13.64 -4.70
CA ALA A 74 10.91 13.03 -5.43
C ALA A 74 11.56 11.91 -4.61
N GLU A 75 11.74 12.12 -3.32
CA GLU A 75 12.36 11.12 -2.44
C GLU A 75 11.48 9.87 -2.33
N MET A 76 10.17 10.06 -2.15
CA MET A 76 9.21 8.96 -2.13
C MET A 76 9.21 8.21 -3.46
N ASN A 77 9.20 8.92 -4.58
CA ASN A 77 9.19 8.31 -5.91
C ASN A 77 10.44 7.46 -6.16
N GLY A 78 11.59 7.85 -5.64
CA GLY A 78 12.80 7.05 -5.77
C GLY A 78 12.63 5.65 -5.18
N VAL A 79 11.98 5.56 -4.03
CA VAL A 79 11.71 4.27 -3.39
C VAL A 79 10.59 3.51 -4.12
N TRP A 80 9.53 4.23 -4.50
CA TRP A 80 8.42 3.65 -5.26
C TRP A 80 8.91 3.03 -6.57
N ASP A 81 9.74 3.74 -7.32
CA ASP A 81 10.22 3.29 -8.62
C ASP A 81 11.05 2.00 -8.52
N ALA A 82 11.77 1.83 -7.42
CA ALA A 82 12.53 0.61 -7.16
C ALA A 82 11.64 -0.56 -6.71
N TRP A 83 10.47 -0.26 -6.15
CA TRP A 83 9.55 -1.27 -5.63
C TRP A 83 8.52 -1.74 -6.65
N VAL A 84 7.96 -0.83 -7.43
CA VAL A 84 6.84 -1.12 -8.31
C VAL A 84 7.20 -2.15 -9.38
N ALA A 85 6.26 -3.04 -9.71
CA ALA A 85 6.51 -4.08 -10.71
C ALA A 85 6.66 -3.44 -12.10
N ALA A 86 7.79 -3.69 -12.75
CA ALA A 86 8.06 -3.17 -14.09
C ALA A 86 7.00 -3.64 -15.08
N SER A 87 6.55 -2.75 -15.96
CA SER A 87 5.52 -3.02 -16.98
C SER A 87 4.13 -3.33 -16.41
N ARG A 88 3.96 -3.24 -15.09
CA ARG A 88 2.68 -3.47 -14.42
C ARG A 88 2.42 -2.40 -13.36
N THR A 89 2.77 -1.17 -13.68
CA THR A 89 2.54 -0.05 -12.76
C THR A 89 1.04 0.20 -12.61
N PRO A 90 0.57 0.38 -11.38
CA PRO A 90 -0.86 0.61 -11.14
C PRO A 90 -1.29 2.02 -11.51
N ALA A 91 -2.59 2.22 -11.61
CA ALA A 91 -3.14 3.57 -11.58
C ALA A 91 -2.75 4.21 -10.26
N ARG A 92 -2.42 5.50 -10.25
CA ARG A 92 -1.86 6.14 -9.06
C ARG A 92 -2.29 7.60 -8.94
N ALA A 93 -2.53 8.03 -7.72
CA ALA A 93 -2.64 9.43 -7.35
C ALA A 93 -1.74 9.71 -6.17
N CYS A 94 -1.17 10.91 -6.10
CA CYS A 94 -0.41 11.34 -4.94
C CYS A 94 -0.92 12.73 -4.54
N VAL A 95 -1.31 12.87 -3.28
CA VAL A 95 -1.87 14.12 -2.77
C VAL A 95 -1.18 14.49 -1.45
N GLU A 96 -1.21 15.78 -1.13
CA GLU A 96 -0.74 16.25 0.15
C GLU A 96 -1.89 16.20 1.15
N ALA A 97 -1.62 15.69 2.36
CA ALA A 97 -2.63 15.57 3.39
C ALA A 97 -1.99 15.58 4.77
N ARG A 98 -2.73 16.13 5.72
CA ARG A 98 -2.35 15.98 7.13
C ARG A 98 -2.61 14.52 7.53
N LEU A 99 -1.61 13.88 8.13
CA LEU A 99 -1.73 12.52 8.62
C LEU A 99 -2.04 12.51 10.12
N ALA A 100 -2.44 11.34 10.64
CA ALA A 100 -2.91 11.25 12.02
C ALA A 100 -1.82 11.54 13.04
N ARG A 101 -0.55 11.30 12.70
CA ARG A 101 0.58 11.62 13.58
C ARG A 101 1.55 12.56 12.89
N PRO A 102 2.13 13.53 13.62
CA PRO A 102 3.01 14.52 13.00
C PRO A 102 4.32 13.94 12.47
N GLU A 103 4.80 12.81 13.02
CA GLU A 103 6.01 12.16 12.56
C GLU A 103 5.82 11.35 11.28
N TRP A 104 4.59 11.06 10.88
CA TRP A 104 4.33 10.33 9.63
C TRP A 104 4.45 11.26 8.44
N ARG A 105 5.26 10.85 7.48
CA ARG A 105 5.49 11.59 6.23
C ARG A 105 4.69 11.03 5.06
N VAL A 106 4.29 9.74 5.13
CA VAL A 106 3.64 9.06 4.01
C VAL A 106 2.61 8.06 4.53
N GLU A 107 1.53 7.92 3.77
CA GLU A 107 0.54 6.85 3.93
C GLU A 107 0.17 6.37 2.53
N ILE A 108 0.05 5.04 2.34
CA ILE A 108 -0.27 4.48 1.02
C ILE A 108 -1.46 3.54 1.14
N LYS A 109 -2.46 3.76 0.28
CA LYS A 109 -3.68 2.97 0.19
C LYS A 109 -3.65 2.18 -1.12
N ILE A 110 -3.78 0.84 -1.02
CA ILE A 110 -3.66 -0.06 -2.18
C ILE A 110 -4.95 -0.84 -2.39
N THR A 111 -5.32 -1.00 -3.66
CA THR A 111 -6.33 -1.96 -4.11
C THR A 111 -5.65 -2.91 -5.10
N ALA A 112 -5.88 -4.21 -4.95
CA ALA A 112 -5.23 -5.24 -5.76
C ALA A 112 -6.25 -6.32 -6.15
N VAL A 113 -5.81 -7.25 -6.98
CA VAL A 113 -6.57 -8.48 -7.25
C VAL A 113 -5.80 -9.67 -6.70
N LYS A 114 -6.53 -10.68 -6.29
CA LYS A 114 -5.94 -11.95 -5.91
C LYS A 114 -5.31 -12.61 -7.14
N ARG A 115 -4.18 -13.28 -6.98
CA ARG A 115 -3.59 -14.04 -8.08
C ARG A 115 -4.55 -15.15 -8.47
N ASP A 116 -4.72 -15.30 -9.77
CA ASP A 116 -5.46 -16.44 -10.31
C ASP A 116 -4.60 -17.70 -10.12
N ALA A 117 -5.22 -18.78 -9.69
CA ALA A 117 -4.54 -20.07 -9.53
C ALA A 117 -3.85 -20.51 -10.83
N ALA A 118 -4.41 -20.17 -11.98
CA ALA A 118 -3.84 -20.49 -13.28
C ALA A 118 -2.59 -19.67 -13.62
N THR A 119 -2.36 -18.55 -12.94
CA THR A 119 -1.20 -17.68 -13.17
C THR A 119 -0.17 -17.76 -12.04
N ALA A 120 -0.47 -18.51 -11.03
CA ALA A 120 0.40 -18.63 -9.84
C ALA A 120 1.70 -19.39 -10.15
#